data_dfab624257ad581202c07a0507dec9ec
#
_entry.id   dfab624257ad581202c07a0507dec9ec
#
_cell.length_a   1.000
_cell.length_b   1.000
_cell.length_c   1.000
_cell.angle_alpha   90.00
_cell.angle_beta   90.00
_cell.angle_gamma   90.00
#
_symmetry.space_group_name_H-M   'P 1'
#
loop_
_entity.id
_entity.type
_entity.pdbx_description
1 polymer ?
#
loop_
_entity_poly.entity_id
_entity_poly.type
_entity_poly.pdbx_seq_one_letter_code
_entity_poly.pdbx_strand_id
1 'polypeptide(L)'
;MVRFGFIRTKEEIKFLILTCMAYLPFPVSFAAIVDLCTWCDDGFGYFELSEAFSELQNTHHIEKLLEGESEVFSITEKGRQTAQAFRNRLPFTVREAAELSALRVVRK
;
A
#
# COMPACT_ATOMS: atom_id res chain seq x y z
N MET A 1 7.43 6.63 15.69
CA MET A 1 7.27 8.05 15.33
C MET A 1 5.83 8.32 14.94
N VAL A 2 5.24 9.38 15.47
CA VAL A 2 3.88 9.75 15.18
C VAL A 2 3.82 10.53 13.85
N ARG A 3 2.90 10.16 12.99
CA ARG A 3 2.63 10.88 11.74
C ARG A 3 1.36 11.68 11.93
N PHE A 4 1.28 12.84 11.30
CA PHE A 4 0.16 13.76 11.52
C PHE A 4 -0.98 13.60 10.51
N GLY A 5 -1.10 12.47 9.86
CA GLY A 5 -2.24 12.22 8.99
C GLY A 5 -2.23 13.03 7.71
N PHE A 6 -1.17 12.91 6.94
CA PHE A 6 -1.09 13.55 5.62
C PHE A 6 -2.02 12.90 4.60
N ILE A 7 -2.38 11.64 4.84
CA ILE A 7 -3.20 10.86 3.92
C ILE A 7 -4.65 10.96 4.39
N ARG A 8 -5.50 11.62 3.61
CA ARG A 8 -6.88 11.89 4.04
C ARG A 8 -7.95 11.46 3.05
N THR A 9 -7.64 11.38 1.77
CA THR A 9 -8.61 11.00 0.76
C THR A 9 -8.42 9.56 0.36
N LYS A 10 -9.50 8.94 -0.15
CA LYS A 10 -9.41 7.57 -0.65
C LYS A 10 -8.37 7.45 -1.76
N GLU A 11 -8.29 8.45 -2.62
CA GLU A 11 -7.32 8.47 -3.69
C GLU A 11 -5.89 8.44 -3.16
N GLU A 12 -5.63 9.25 -2.13
CA GLU A 12 -4.30 9.26 -1.51
C GLU A 12 -3.98 7.92 -0.85
N ILE A 13 -4.98 7.29 -0.22
CA ILE A 13 -4.81 5.96 0.37
C ILE A 13 -4.44 4.96 -0.71
N LYS A 14 -5.09 5.01 -1.86
CA LYS A 14 -4.78 4.13 -2.98
C LYS A 14 -3.32 4.32 -3.43
N PHE A 15 -2.88 5.57 -3.56
CA PHE A 15 -1.49 5.85 -3.95
C PHE A 15 -0.51 5.32 -2.91
N LEU A 16 -0.85 5.45 -1.63
CA LEU A 16 -0.01 4.93 -0.56
C LEU A 16 0.12 3.41 -0.64
N ILE A 17 -1.01 2.72 -0.81
CA ILE A 17 -1.01 1.25 -0.92
C ILE A 17 -0.12 0.82 -2.08
N LEU A 18 -0.29 1.43 -3.24
CA LEU A 18 0.48 1.06 -4.43
C LEU A 18 1.97 1.37 -4.24
N THR A 19 2.28 2.49 -3.62
CA THR A 19 3.67 2.88 -3.37
C THR A 19 4.34 1.88 -2.44
N CYS A 20 3.67 1.50 -1.35
CA CYS A 20 4.21 0.51 -0.42
C CYS A 20 4.43 -0.83 -1.11
N MET A 21 3.43 -1.28 -1.86
CA MET A 21 3.51 -2.59 -2.53
C MET A 21 4.57 -2.61 -3.63
N ALA A 22 4.84 -1.47 -4.26
CA ALA A 22 5.86 -1.40 -5.31
C ALA A 22 7.26 -1.69 -4.78
N TYR A 23 7.49 -1.50 -3.49
CA TYR A 23 8.78 -1.81 -2.87
C TYR A 23 8.91 -3.26 -2.43
N LEU A 24 7.83 -4.04 -2.49
CA LEU A 24 7.86 -5.42 -2.01
C LEU A 24 8.31 -6.37 -3.13
N PRO A 25 9.23 -7.30 -2.83
CA PRO A 25 9.72 -8.25 -3.84
C PRO A 25 8.85 -9.51 -3.98
N PHE A 26 7.78 -9.64 -3.18
CA PHE A 26 6.94 -10.84 -3.18
C PHE A 26 5.52 -10.48 -2.75
N PRO A 27 4.54 -11.34 -3.08
CA PRO A 27 3.16 -11.11 -2.62
C PRO A 27 3.05 -11.20 -1.10
N VAL A 28 2.11 -10.47 -0.52
CA VAL A 28 1.91 -10.43 0.93
C VAL A 28 0.43 -10.51 1.25
N SER A 29 0.13 -10.87 2.51
CA SER A 29 -1.24 -10.93 3.01
C SER A 29 -1.82 -9.52 3.18
N PHE A 30 -3.15 -9.45 3.29
CA PHE A 30 -3.80 -8.16 3.55
C PHE A 30 -3.37 -7.59 4.90
N ALA A 31 -3.18 -8.45 5.90
CA ALA A 31 -2.70 -8.00 7.22
C ALA A 31 -1.35 -7.29 7.12
N ALA A 32 -0.46 -7.81 6.28
CA ALA A 32 0.83 -7.17 6.06
C ALA A 32 0.68 -5.81 5.38
N ILE A 33 -0.28 -5.69 4.46
CA ILE A 33 -0.54 -4.43 3.77
C ILE A 33 -1.08 -3.39 4.74
N VAL A 34 -1.98 -3.80 5.64
CA VAL A 34 -2.49 -2.91 6.69
C VAL A 34 -1.32 -2.41 7.55
N ASP A 35 -0.45 -3.30 7.97
CA ASP A 35 0.72 -2.93 8.77
C ASP A 35 1.64 -1.97 8.02
N LEU A 36 1.91 -2.26 6.75
CA LEU A 36 2.74 -1.40 5.91
C LEU A 36 2.21 0.03 5.86
N CYS A 37 0.93 0.17 5.59
CA CYS A 37 0.34 1.48 5.32
C CYS A 37 0.08 2.27 6.60
N THR A 38 -0.37 1.61 7.66
CA THR A 38 -0.65 2.30 8.92
C THR A 38 0.63 2.74 9.62
N TRP A 39 1.74 2.07 9.35
CA TRP A 39 3.05 2.50 9.85
C TRP A 39 3.49 3.82 9.21
N CYS A 40 3.05 4.08 7.98
CA CYS A 40 3.45 5.28 7.25
C CYS A 40 2.68 6.52 7.67
N ASP A 41 1.40 6.36 8.03
CA ASP A 41 0.53 7.49 8.28
C ASP A 41 -0.69 7.02 9.08
N ASP A 42 -1.18 7.86 9.98
CA ASP A 42 -2.33 7.53 10.80
C ASP A 42 -3.55 8.39 10.52
N GLY A 43 -3.56 9.06 9.37
CA GLY A 43 -4.66 9.94 9.00
C GLY A 43 -5.90 9.26 8.46
N PHE A 44 -5.91 7.92 8.39
CA PHE A 44 -7.03 7.15 7.86
C PHE A 44 -7.28 5.92 8.74
N GLY A 45 -8.48 5.38 8.65
CA GLY A 45 -8.86 4.20 9.43
C GLY A 45 -8.83 2.92 8.61
N TYR A 46 -9.06 1.82 9.30
CA TYR A 46 -9.08 0.50 8.69
C TYR A 46 -10.13 0.40 7.57
N PHE A 47 -11.31 0.98 7.79
CA PHE A 47 -12.39 0.90 6.80
C PHE A 47 -12.02 1.60 5.51
N GLU A 48 -11.43 2.79 5.61
CA GLU A 48 -11.01 3.55 4.44
C GLU A 48 -9.92 2.81 3.68
N LEU A 49 -8.99 2.21 4.40
CA LEU A 49 -7.93 1.41 3.79
C LEU A 49 -8.50 0.20 3.07
N SER A 50 -9.40 -0.53 3.75
CA SER A 50 -10.01 -1.73 3.21
C SER A 50 -10.82 -1.43 1.95
N GLU A 51 -11.55 -0.32 1.96
CA GLU A 51 -12.35 0.10 0.81
C GLU A 51 -11.45 0.47 -0.38
N ALA A 52 -10.41 1.24 -0.13
CA ALA A 52 -9.46 1.61 -1.18
C ALA A 52 -8.78 0.38 -1.76
N PHE A 53 -8.40 -0.57 -0.90
CA PHE A 53 -7.77 -1.81 -1.33
C PHE A 53 -8.70 -2.64 -2.22
N SER A 54 -9.96 -2.76 -1.82
CA SER A 54 -10.96 -3.49 -2.59
C SER A 54 -11.14 -2.86 -3.98
N GLU A 55 -11.17 -1.53 -4.05
CA GLU A 55 -11.31 -0.84 -5.33
C GLU A 55 -10.08 -1.06 -6.22
N LEU A 56 -8.90 -1.12 -5.64
CA LEU A 56 -7.69 -1.40 -6.40
C LEU A 56 -7.69 -2.80 -6.99
N GLN A 57 -8.30 -3.76 -6.31
CA GLN A 57 -8.49 -5.10 -6.85
C GLN A 57 -9.47 -5.06 -8.03
N ASN A 58 -10.57 -4.33 -7.88
CA ASN A 58 -11.59 -4.22 -8.93
C ASN A 58 -11.06 -3.56 -10.18
N THR A 59 -10.10 -2.66 -10.05
CA THR A 59 -9.49 -1.96 -11.19
C THR A 59 -8.23 -2.65 -11.70
N HIS A 60 -7.89 -3.81 -11.13
CA HIS A 60 -6.74 -4.61 -11.53
C HIS A 60 -5.38 -3.95 -11.30
N HIS A 61 -5.31 -3.05 -10.34
CA HIS A 61 -4.03 -2.50 -9.87
C HIS A 61 -3.34 -3.46 -8.92
N ILE A 62 -4.13 -4.30 -8.27
CA ILE A 62 -3.67 -5.33 -7.33
C ILE A 62 -4.39 -6.62 -7.70
N GLU A 63 -3.68 -7.73 -7.65
CA GLU A 63 -4.28 -9.04 -7.89
C GLU A 63 -4.14 -9.93 -6.68
N LYS A 64 -5.14 -10.79 -6.49
CA LYS A 64 -5.15 -11.77 -5.42
C LYS A 64 -4.60 -13.09 -5.94
N LEU A 65 -3.70 -13.69 -5.19
CA LEU A 65 -3.09 -14.97 -5.51
C LEU A 65 -3.30 -15.91 -4.34
N LEU A 66 -3.26 -17.21 -4.60
CA LEU A 66 -3.31 -18.19 -3.54
C LEU A 66 -1.92 -18.79 -3.35
N GLU A 67 -1.48 -18.84 -2.10
CA GLU A 67 -0.23 -19.47 -1.73
C GLU A 67 -0.59 -20.54 -0.72
N GLY A 68 -0.80 -21.76 -1.22
CA GLY A 68 -1.41 -22.81 -0.43
C GLY A 68 -2.87 -22.44 -0.18
N GLU A 69 -3.26 -22.36 1.09
CA GLU A 69 -4.61 -21.95 1.48
C GLU A 69 -4.68 -20.46 1.84
N SER A 70 -3.54 -19.76 1.77
CA SER A 70 -3.47 -18.36 2.17
C SER A 70 -3.69 -17.45 0.98
N GLU A 71 -4.47 -16.38 1.20
CA GLU A 71 -4.63 -15.33 0.20
C GLU A 71 -3.48 -14.34 0.34
N VAL A 72 -2.79 -14.08 -0.76
CA VAL A 72 -1.76 -13.07 -0.80
C VAL A 72 -2.05 -12.15 -1.99
N PHE A 73 -1.44 -10.98 -1.98
CA PHE A 73 -1.72 -9.93 -2.95
C PHE A 73 -0.44 -9.39 -3.55
N SER A 74 -0.48 -9.11 -4.82
CA SER A 74 0.65 -8.57 -5.56
C SER A 74 0.22 -7.36 -6.37
N ILE A 75 1.11 -6.38 -6.51
CA ILE A 75 0.86 -5.24 -7.37
C ILE A 75 1.02 -5.70 -8.82
N THR A 76 0.12 -5.24 -9.69
CA THR A 76 0.20 -5.55 -11.11
C THR A 76 1.07 -4.52 -11.82
N GLU A 77 1.35 -4.76 -13.10
CA GLU A 77 2.07 -3.78 -13.90
C GLU A 77 1.30 -2.46 -13.98
N LYS A 78 -0.01 -2.54 -14.11
CA LYS A 78 -0.87 -1.35 -14.08
C LYS A 78 -0.72 -0.60 -12.77
N GLY A 79 -0.67 -1.33 -11.66
CA GLY A 79 -0.48 -0.74 -10.34
C GLY A 79 0.87 -0.04 -10.23
N ARG A 80 1.93 -0.66 -10.75
CA ARG A 80 3.27 -0.07 -10.72
C ARG A 80 3.34 1.20 -11.54
N GLN A 81 2.72 1.20 -12.72
CA GLN A 81 2.68 2.38 -13.57
C GLN A 81 1.93 3.52 -12.90
N THR A 82 0.83 3.21 -12.24
CA THR A 82 0.05 4.21 -11.52
C THR A 82 0.85 4.77 -10.33
N ALA A 83 1.53 3.92 -9.58
CA ALA A 83 2.35 4.36 -8.47
C ALA A 83 3.42 5.33 -8.93
N GLN A 84 4.06 5.03 -10.04
CA GLN A 84 5.12 5.89 -10.58
C GLN A 84 4.56 7.19 -11.14
N ALA A 85 3.45 7.12 -11.87
CA ALA A 85 2.85 8.29 -12.50
C ALA A 85 2.37 9.32 -11.45
N PHE A 86 1.91 8.84 -10.29
CA PHE A 86 1.33 9.71 -9.27
C PHE A 86 2.18 9.79 -8.00
N ARG A 87 3.46 9.43 -8.07
CA ARG A 87 4.30 9.40 -6.88
C ARG A 87 4.39 10.78 -6.20
N ASN A 88 4.32 11.86 -6.96
CA ASN A 88 4.39 13.21 -6.41
C ASN A 88 3.11 13.66 -5.72
N ARG A 89 2.05 12.86 -5.80
CA ARG A 89 0.81 13.13 -5.08
C ARG A 89 0.95 12.85 -3.59
N LEU A 90 1.97 12.07 -3.20
CA LEU A 90 2.26 11.80 -1.79
C LEU A 90 3.40 12.71 -1.33
N PRO A 91 3.33 13.23 -0.08
CA PRO A 91 4.45 14.00 0.47
C PRO A 91 5.72 13.15 0.49
N PHE A 92 6.85 13.82 0.35
CA PHE A 92 8.15 13.14 0.35
C PHE A 92 8.34 12.29 1.60
N THR A 93 7.94 12.82 2.78
CA THR A 93 8.10 12.09 4.03
C THR A 93 7.27 10.80 4.05
N VAL A 94 6.10 10.80 3.42
CA VAL A 94 5.26 9.61 3.32
C VAL A 94 5.90 8.60 2.38
N ARG A 95 6.44 9.07 1.24
CA ARG A 95 7.13 8.17 0.29
C ARG A 95 8.34 7.51 0.93
N GLU A 96 9.11 8.28 1.69
CA GLU A 96 10.26 7.75 2.41
C GLU A 96 9.83 6.73 3.46
N ALA A 97 8.75 7.03 4.18
CA ALA A 97 8.21 6.10 5.17
C ALA A 97 7.72 4.81 4.51
N ALA A 98 7.16 4.90 3.30
CA ALA A 98 6.70 3.71 2.57
C ALA A 98 7.86 2.78 2.26
N GLU A 99 8.99 3.33 1.81
CA GLU A 99 10.17 2.53 1.53
C GLU A 99 10.71 1.87 2.78
N LEU A 100 10.82 2.62 3.88
CA LEU A 100 11.31 2.10 5.15
C LEU A 100 10.37 1.03 5.71
N SER A 101 9.06 1.23 5.58
CA SER A 101 8.09 0.26 6.04
C SER A 101 8.19 -1.05 5.27
N ALA A 102 8.37 -0.96 3.96
CA ALA A 102 8.54 -2.16 3.12
C ALA A 102 9.80 -2.92 3.53
N LEU A 103 10.91 -2.20 3.77
CA LEU A 103 12.14 -2.83 4.22
C LEU A 103 11.95 -3.54 5.55
N ARG A 104 11.20 -2.93 6.46
CA ARG A 104 10.90 -3.51 7.77
C ARG A 104 10.16 -4.85 7.61
N VAL A 105 9.21 -4.92 6.71
CA VAL A 105 8.43 -6.14 6.47
C VAL A 105 9.29 -7.22 5.79
N VAL A 106 10.11 -6.82 4.83
CA VAL A 106 10.96 -7.77 4.09
C VAL A 106 12.01 -8.41 5.00
N ARG A 107 12.47 -7.69 6.00
CA ARG A 107 13.54 -8.17 6.89
C ARG A 107 13.05 -9.08 8.02
N LYS A 108 11.77 -9.26 8.18
CA LYS A 108 11.24 -10.13 9.23
C LYS A 108 11.52 -11.60 8.97
#